data_710964ffc1d8442222c8b7514d0874cc
#
_entry.id   710964ffc1d8442222c8b7514d0874cc
#
_cell.length_a   1.000
_cell.length_b   1.000
_cell.length_c   1.000
_cell.angle_alpha   90.00
_cell.angle_beta   90.00
_cell.angle_gamma   90.00
#
_symmetry.space_group_name_H-M   'P 1'
#
loop_
_entity.id
_entity.type
_entity.pdbx_description
1 polymer ?
#
loop_
_entity_poly.entity_id
_entity_poly.type
_entity_poly.pdbx_seq_one_letter_code
_entity_poly.pdbx_strand_id
1 'polypeptide(L)'
;MSVSFDYTRNDFEAVAHHTLQTAKKLGARACAVEVSESNGLSVSSRNGAVETVEHNRDKSLSVSVYVGKQRGFASTSDFSEPAIASTVQAAYDIARYTAADPCAGLPEKKYLYQPKKSHADLDLYHPWDLTTAQAIELTLQAEQAAFDTCKYIKNSDGASVSSHQGHFVSAASNGFMGGYAYSRHSASCVPIAQKGKHMERDVWYASARDPKKLADVREIGAYAAHRAAARLGAKKISSRSCPVLFEAPLAAGLLGNFAQAISGGALYRKTSFLLDALGQRIFPKHIQIVDDPFIVQGMGSSYFDDEGVACQRRELVDGGRLTGYLLSMYTARKLKMQPTGNASGSHNLRLSSSKTKKGDDFAAMLNKMGTGLLVTELLGSGVNYVTGDYYAARVAFGWKTG
;
A
#
# COMPACT_ATOMS: atom_id res chain seq x y z
N MET A 1 18.79 21.63 -4.75
CA MET A 1 19.79 20.57 -4.78
C MET A 1 19.09 19.35 -5.32
N SER A 2 19.61 18.70 -6.37
CA SER A 2 19.02 17.46 -6.84
C SER A 2 19.03 16.46 -5.69
N VAL A 3 17.90 15.81 -5.46
CA VAL A 3 17.75 14.82 -4.39
C VAL A 3 18.45 13.54 -4.86
N SER A 4 19.75 13.43 -4.55
CA SER A 4 20.55 12.24 -4.86
C SER A 4 20.62 11.33 -3.63
N PHE A 5 20.71 10.04 -3.87
CA PHE A 5 21.06 9.06 -2.84
C PHE A 5 22.51 9.20 -2.43
N ASP A 6 22.81 8.93 -1.16
CA ASP A 6 24.20 8.95 -0.63
C ASP A 6 24.96 7.68 -1.03
N TYR A 7 24.23 6.58 -1.22
CA TYR A 7 24.79 5.27 -1.55
C TYR A 7 24.36 4.84 -2.95
N THR A 8 25.26 4.15 -3.63
CA THR A 8 24.95 3.49 -4.90
C THR A 8 24.42 2.08 -4.66
N ARG A 9 23.82 1.48 -5.67
CA ARG A 9 23.47 0.06 -5.65
C ARG A 9 24.66 -0.84 -5.32
N ASN A 10 25.83 -0.54 -5.86
CA ASN A 10 27.05 -1.32 -5.61
C ASN A 10 27.49 -1.24 -4.13
N ASP A 11 27.33 -0.08 -3.50
CA ASP A 11 27.61 0.08 -2.07
C ASP A 11 26.69 -0.82 -1.24
N PHE A 12 25.39 -0.86 -1.57
CA PHE A 12 24.43 -1.75 -0.90
C PHE A 12 24.71 -3.23 -1.13
N GLU A 13 25.10 -3.61 -2.35
CA GLU A 13 25.51 -4.98 -2.66
C GLU A 13 26.75 -5.37 -1.84
N ALA A 14 27.73 -4.46 -1.67
CA ALA A 14 28.91 -4.69 -0.84
C ALA A 14 28.53 -4.88 0.65
N VAL A 15 27.68 -4.01 1.21
CA VAL A 15 27.17 -4.13 2.59
C VAL A 15 26.41 -5.45 2.77
N ALA A 16 25.55 -5.81 1.83
CA ALA A 16 24.78 -7.06 1.89
C ALA A 16 25.71 -8.28 1.84
N HIS A 17 26.70 -8.31 0.95
CA HIS A 17 27.69 -9.39 0.87
C HIS A 17 28.51 -9.52 2.17
N HIS A 18 29.00 -8.40 2.72
CA HIS A 18 29.73 -8.40 3.98
C HIS A 18 28.89 -8.97 5.13
N THR A 19 27.64 -8.53 5.21
CA THR A 19 26.68 -9.00 6.24
C THR A 19 26.42 -10.50 6.12
N LEU A 20 26.17 -11.01 4.91
CA LEU A 20 25.96 -12.45 4.67
C LEU A 20 27.21 -13.28 5.03
N GLN A 21 28.42 -12.78 4.71
CA GLN A 21 29.68 -13.43 5.07
C GLN A 21 29.89 -13.47 6.59
N THR A 22 29.58 -12.37 7.29
CA THR A 22 29.66 -12.27 8.75
C THR A 22 28.71 -13.28 9.42
N ALA A 23 27.46 -13.36 8.96
CA ALA A 23 26.51 -14.35 9.46
C ALA A 23 26.98 -15.80 9.24
N LYS A 24 27.57 -16.07 8.07
CA LYS A 24 28.14 -17.39 7.77
C LYS A 24 29.31 -17.75 8.72
N LYS A 25 30.20 -16.79 9.00
CA LYS A 25 31.35 -17.00 9.94
C LYS A 25 30.89 -17.32 11.35
N LEU A 26 29.73 -16.75 11.80
CA LEU A 26 29.11 -17.07 13.10
C LEU A 26 28.41 -18.44 13.13
N GLY A 27 28.33 -19.15 12.01
CA GLY A 27 27.67 -20.45 11.92
C GLY A 27 26.16 -20.38 11.63
N ALA A 28 25.66 -19.27 11.15
CA ALA A 28 24.27 -19.17 10.70
C ALA A 28 24.01 -20.16 9.54
N ARG A 29 22.91 -20.93 9.64
CA ARG A 29 22.49 -21.84 8.58
C ARG A 29 21.98 -21.10 7.35
N ALA A 30 21.30 -19.97 7.57
CA ALA A 30 20.80 -19.09 6.53
C ALA A 30 20.68 -17.66 7.05
N CYS A 31 20.79 -16.70 6.13
CA CYS A 31 20.68 -15.29 6.43
C CYS A 31 19.97 -14.57 5.27
N ALA A 32 19.10 -13.61 5.60
CA ALA A 32 18.53 -12.65 4.67
C ALA A 32 18.87 -11.24 5.16
N VAL A 33 19.14 -10.36 4.23
CA VAL A 33 19.58 -8.98 4.46
C VAL A 33 18.80 -8.04 3.56
N GLU A 34 18.42 -6.89 4.07
CA GLU A 34 17.97 -5.76 3.26
C GLU A 34 18.74 -4.51 3.67
N VAL A 35 19.29 -3.83 2.68
CA VAL A 35 19.96 -2.54 2.80
C VAL A 35 19.16 -1.52 2.03
N SER A 36 18.80 -0.42 2.65
CA SER A 36 17.96 0.61 2.04
C SER A 36 18.34 2.01 2.48
N GLU A 37 18.07 2.98 1.62
CA GLU A 37 17.96 4.37 2.02
C GLU A 37 16.74 5.01 1.37
N SER A 38 16.20 6.01 2.03
CA SER A 38 15.11 6.81 1.53
C SER A 38 15.25 8.26 1.95
N ASN A 39 14.66 9.14 1.18
CA ASN A 39 14.53 10.54 1.51
C ASN A 39 13.14 11.05 1.12
N GLY A 40 12.69 12.07 1.82
CA GLY A 40 11.39 12.66 1.59
C GLY A 40 11.31 14.10 2.06
N LEU A 41 10.41 14.83 1.42
CA LEU A 41 9.95 16.14 1.84
C LEU A 41 8.44 16.05 2.02
N SER A 42 7.94 16.50 3.17
CA SER A 42 6.52 16.68 3.43
C SER A 42 6.27 18.08 3.95
N VAL A 43 5.32 18.77 3.35
CA VAL A 43 4.91 20.11 3.76
C VAL A 43 3.41 20.14 3.96
N SER A 44 2.96 20.74 5.04
CA SER A 44 1.56 21.06 5.26
C SER A 44 1.36 22.56 5.50
N SER A 45 0.24 23.06 5.02
CA SER A 45 -0.25 24.41 5.32
C SER A 45 -1.66 24.32 5.91
N ARG A 46 -2.01 25.31 6.73
CA ARG A 46 -3.34 25.44 7.30
C ARG A 46 -3.72 26.90 7.44
N ASN A 47 -4.91 27.26 6.93
CA ASN A 47 -5.45 28.62 6.95
C ASN A 47 -4.47 29.66 6.40
N GLY A 48 -3.82 29.35 5.28
CA GLY A 48 -2.89 30.24 4.60
C GLY A 48 -1.50 30.37 5.23
N ALA A 49 -1.19 29.58 6.24
CA ALA A 49 0.12 29.54 6.90
C ALA A 49 0.75 28.15 6.85
N VAL A 50 2.07 28.09 6.79
CA VAL A 50 2.81 26.82 6.89
C VAL A 50 2.64 26.25 8.28
N GLU A 51 2.25 24.98 8.39
CA GLU A 51 2.09 24.28 9.66
C GLU A 51 3.29 23.37 9.95
N THR A 52 3.70 22.54 8.97
CA THR A 52 4.87 21.68 9.12
C THR A 52 5.73 21.67 7.87
N VAL A 53 7.03 21.49 8.07
CA VAL A 53 8.00 21.16 7.04
C VAL A 53 8.88 20.04 7.58
N GLU A 54 8.83 18.89 6.97
CA GLU A 54 9.58 17.70 7.38
C GLU A 54 10.49 17.22 6.24
N HIS A 55 11.78 17.12 6.56
CA HIS A 55 12.77 16.45 5.70
C HIS A 55 13.20 15.16 6.38
N ASN A 56 12.86 14.04 5.76
CA ASN A 56 13.26 12.74 6.25
C ASN A 56 14.39 12.18 5.39
N ARG A 57 15.42 11.67 6.05
CA ARG A 57 16.49 10.93 5.41
C ARG A 57 16.82 9.73 6.28
N ASP A 58 16.45 8.56 5.81
CA ASP A 58 16.54 7.32 6.54
C ASP A 58 17.41 6.31 5.79
N LYS A 59 18.17 5.54 6.52
CA LYS A 59 18.89 4.38 5.99
C LYS A 59 18.79 3.22 6.98
N SER A 60 18.74 2.00 6.46
CA SER A 60 18.58 0.80 7.28
C SER A 60 19.32 -0.39 6.70
N LEU A 61 19.92 -1.15 7.58
CA LEU A 61 20.36 -2.52 7.38
C LEU A 61 19.52 -3.44 8.26
N SER A 62 18.73 -4.30 7.68
CA SER A 62 17.91 -5.30 8.37
C SER A 62 18.48 -6.69 8.13
N VAL A 63 18.64 -7.47 9.20
CA VAL A 63 19.27 -8.79 9.15
C VAL A 63 18.37 -9.83 9.80
N SER A 64 17.99 -10.86 9.05
CA SER A 64 17.33 -12.06 9.58
C SER A 64 18.29 -13.24 9.53
N VAL A 65 18.61 -13.81 10.70
CA VAL A 65 19.51 -14.97 10.83
C VAL A 65 18.68 -16.20 11.22
N TYR A 66 19.05 -17.34 10.65
CA TYR A 66 18.45 -18.64 10.96
C TYR A 66 19.50 -19.59 11.52
N VAL A 67 19.25 -20.10 12.74
CA VAL A 67 20.02 -21.17 13.38
C VAL A 67 19.12 -22.41 13.46
N GLY A 68 19.35 -23.38 12.57
CA GLY A 68 18.39 -24.48 12.39
C GLY A 68 17.04 -23.98 11.90
N LYS A 69 16.02 -24.10 12.74
CA LYS A 69 14.64 -23.63 12.52
C LYS A 69 14.24 -22.46 13.42
N GLN A 70 15.22 -21.86 14.06
CA GLN A 70 15.08 -20.71 14.92
C GLN A 70 15.44 -19.45 14.13
N ARG A 71 14.72 -18.34 14.31
CA ARG A 71 14.94 -17.08 13.61
C ARG A 71 15.20 -15.96 14.59
N GLY A 72 16.24 -15.17 14.32
CA GLY A 72 16.48 -13.88 14.98
C GLY A 72 16.51 -12.75 13.96
N PHE A 73 16.18 -11.56 14.42
CA PHE A 73 16.14 -10.34 13.61
C PHE A 73 16.78 -9.20 14.39
N ALA A 74 17.59 -8.41 13.70
CA ALA A 74 18.13 -7.14 14.20
C ALA A 74 18.31 -6.16 13.05
N SER A 75 18.38 -4.87 13.37
CA SER A 75 18.59 -3.81 12.38
C SER A 75 19.48 -2.70 12.94
N THR A 76 20.13 -1.96 12.04
CA THR A 76 20.91 -0.76 12.35
C THR A 76 20.79 0.26 11.23
N SER A 77 21.02 1.52 11.53
CA SER A 77 21.21 2.59 10.55
C SER A 77 22.70 2.91 10.27
N ASP A 78 23.61 2.24 10.96
CA ASP A 78 25.04 2.39 10.76
C ASP A 78 25.61 1.25 9.91
N PHE A 79 26.23 1.58 8.77
CA PHE A 79 26.82 0.63 7.82
C PHE A 79 28.31 0.39 8.03
N SER A 80 28.89 0.87 9.14
CA SER A 80 30.26 0.55 9.50
C SER A 80 30.45 -0.94 9.81
N GLU A 81 31.61 -1.49 9.53
CA GLU A 81 31.92 -2.91 9.76
C GLU A 81 31.65 -3.35 11.23
N PRO A 82 32.03 -2.55 12.27
CA PRO A 82 31.73 -2.91 13.64
C PRO A 82 30.21 -2.96 13.93
N ALA A 83 29.43 -2.01 13.38
CA ALA A 83 27.98 -1.97 13.57
C ALA A 83 27.29 -3.15 12.85
N ILE A 84 27.73 -3.48 11.63
CA ILE A 84 27.27 -4.67 10.91
C ILE A 84 27.55 -5.93 11.72
N ALA A 85 28.80 -6.10 12.21
CA ALA A 85 29.17 -7.27 12.99
C ALA A 85 28.34 -7.40 14.28
N SER A 86 28.12 -6.31 15.00
CA SER A 86 27.29 -6.27 16.21
C SER A 86 25.82 -6.61 15.91
N THR A 87 25.26 -6.08 14.82
CA THR A 87 23.88 -6.35 14.39
C THR A 87 23.68 -7.81 14.01
N VAL A 88 24.62 -8.38 13.25
CA VAL A 88 24.57 -9.81 12.89
C VAL A 88 24.70 -10.69 14.12
N GLN A 89 25.59 -10.34 15.07
CA GLN A 89 25.75 -11.06 16.34
C GLN A 89 24.44 -11.03 17.14
N ALA A 90 23.83 -9.85 17.26
CA ALA A 90 22.54 -9.70 17.97
C ALA A 90 21.45 -10.57 17.33
N ALA A 91 21.31 -10.55 16.00
CA ALA A 91 20.35 -11.40 15.30
C ALA A 91 20.63 -12.89 15.50
N TYR A 92 21.90 -13.29 15.49
CA TYR A 92 22.33 -14.66 15.73
C TYR A 92 22.01 -15.12 17.15
N ASP A 93 22.29 -14.29 18.15
CA ASP A 93 22.01 -14.60 19.55
C ASP A 93 20.52 -14.71 19.82
N ILE A 94 19.70 -13.79 19.28
CA ILE A 94 18.24 -13.87 19.32
C ILE A 94 17.77 -15.19 18.71
N ALA A 95 18.29 -15.59 17.55
CA ALA A 95 17.91 -16.86 16.92
C ALA A 95 18.16 -18.06 17.82
N ARG A 96 19.27 -18.09 18.57
CA ARG A 96 19.60 -19.22 19.47
C ARG A 96 18.63 -19.41 20.62
N TYR A 97 17.94 -18.34 21.04
CA TYR A 97 16.99 -18.36 22.15
C TYR A 97 15.53 -18.36 21.71
N THR A 98 15.26 -18.19 20.42
CA THR A 98 13.89 -18.24 19.88
C THR A 98 13.41 -19.68 19.76
N ALA A 99 12.12 -19.92 19.91
CA ALA A 99 11.53 -21.23 19.68
C ALA A 99 11.69 -21.68 18.22
N ALA A 100 12.00 -22.96 18.01
CA ALA A 100 12.11 -23.53 16.68
C ALA A 100 10.74 -23.64 16.01
N ASP A 101 10.63 -23.14 14.78
CA ASP A 101 9.45 -23.31 13.93
C ASP A 101 9.81 -24.11 12.66
N PRO A 102 9.25 -25.29 12.44
CA PRO A 102 9.54 -26.11 11.26
C PRO A 102 9.33 -25.39 9.93
N CYS A 103 8.47 -24.37 9.89
CA CYS A 103 8.19 -23.58 8.70
C CYS A 103 9.15 -22.41 8.48
N ALA A 104 10.00 -22.08 9.48
CA ALA A 104 10.98 -21.00 9.34
C ALA A 104 12.10 -21.35 8.36
N GLY A 105 12.58 -20.35 7.65
CA GLY A 105 13.71 -20.45 6.70
C GLY A 105 13.47 -19.75 5.38
N LEU A 106 14.53 -19.57 4.62
CA LEU A 106 14.50 -18.92 3.32
C LEU A 106 13.68 -19.73 2.30
N PRO A 107 13.17 -19.08 1.23
CA PRO A 107 12.57 -19.75 0.08
C PRO A 107 13.54 -20.69 -0.63
N GLU A 108 13.00 -21.73 -1.25
CA GLU A 108 13.78 -22.60 -2.13
C GLU A 108 14.16 -21.85 -3.42
N LYS A 109 15.35 -22.14 -3.97
CA LYS A 109 15.91 -21.47 -5.15
C LYS A 109 14.95 -21.41 -6.36
N LYS A 110 14.10 -22.41 -6.53
CA LYS A 110 13.18 -22.50 -7.66
C LYS A 110 12.08 -21.41 -7.66
N TYR A 111 11.81 -20.80 -6.51
CA TYR A 111 10.82 -19.73 -6.37
C TYR A 111 11.42 -18.33 -6.48
N LEU A 112 12.74 -18.21 -6.37
CA LEU A 112 13.41 -16.92 -6.37
C LEU A 112 13.26 -16.19 -7.71
N TYR A 113 13.08 -14.90 -7.62
CA TYR A 113 13.14 -14.03 -8.78
C TYR A 113 14.49 -14.13 -9.48
N GLN A 114 14.46 -14.31 -10.79
CA GLN A 114 15.63 -14.29 -11.66
C GLN A 114 15.45 -13.16 -12.67
N PRO A 115 16.32 -12.13 -12.66
CA PRO A 115 16.22 -11.06 -13.63
C PRO A 115 16.42 -11.63 -15.05
N LYS A 116 15.47 -11.33 -15.94
CA LYS A 116 15.51 -11.70 -17.37
C LYS A 116 15.49 -10.43 -18.19
N LYS A 117 16.20 -10.39 -19.30
CA LYS A 117 16.17 -9.26 -20.25
C LYS A 117 14.76 -9.01 -20.83
N SER A 118 13.89 -10.01 -20.80
CA SER A 118 12.51 -9.93 -21.28
C SER A 118 11.53 -9.36 -20.25
N HIS A 119 11.96 -9.11 -18.99
CA HIS A 119 11.10 -8.47 -18.04
C HIS A 119 10.93 -7.00 -18.42
N ALA A 120 9.69 -6.56 -18.55
CA ALA A 120 9.38 -5.17 -18.81
C ALA A 120 9.87 -4.31 -17.65
N ASP A 121 10.37 -3.11 -17.96
CA ASP A 121 10.64 -2.10 -16.93
C ASP A 121 9.31 -1.65 -16.34
N LEU A 122 9.19 -1.73 -15.03
CA LEU A 122 8.02 -1.28 -14.30
C LEU A 122 7.98 0.24 -14.11
N ASP A 123 9.06 0.93 -14.46
CA ASP A 123 9.16 2.39 -14.44
C ASP A 123 8.75 2.99 -13.07
N LEU A 124 9.42 2.54 -12.00
CA LEU A 124 9.01 2.81 -10.63
C LEU A 124 9.64 4.07 -10.02
N TYR A 125 10.66 4.65 -10.66
CA TYR A 125 11.45 5.73 -10.11
C TYR A 125 11.41 7.00 -10.96
N HIS A 126 10.79 8.03 -10.43
CA HIS A 126 10.67 9.37 -11.01
C HIS A 126 10.95 10.39 -9.90
N PRO A 127 12.20 10.82 -9.74
CA PRO A 127 12.55 11.78 -8.71
C PRO A 127 11.86 13.13 -8.98
N TRP A 128 11.46 13.80 -7.91
CA TRP A 128 10.89 15.15 -7.98
C TRP A 128 11.83 16.12 -7.28
N ASP A 129 12.49 17.00 -8.03
CA ASP A 129 13.33 18.07 -7.51
C ASP A 129 12.47 19.20 -6.88
N LEU A 130 11.62 18.80 -5.92
CA LEU A 130 10.71 19.69 -5.23
C LEU A 130 11.46 20.42 -4.11
N THR A 131 11.57 21.74 -4.24
CA THR A 131 12.10 22.58 -3.16
C THR A 131 11.04 22.82 -2.10
N THR A 132 11.47 23.11 -0.86
CA THR A 132 10.56 23.47 0.24
C THR A 132 9.65 24.65 -0.13
N ALA A 133 10.20 25.67 -0.79
CA ALA A 133 9.41 26.83 -1.22
C ALA A 133 8.31 26.45 -2.23
N GLN A 134 8.63 25.62 -3.20
CA GLN A 134 7.64 25.11 -4.16
C GLN A 134 6.58 24.24 -3.49
N ALA A 135 6.98 23.36 -2.54
CA ALA A 135 6.04 22.54 -1.80
C ALA A 135 5.07 23.40 -0.98
N ILE A 136 5.58 24.45 -0.30
CA ILE A 136 4.75 25.42 0.42
C ILE A 136 3.75 26.07 -0.53
N GLU A 137 4.24 26.57 -1.67
CA GLU A 137 3.38 27.22 -2.66
C GLU A 137 2.25 26.30 -3.15
N LEU A 138 2.55 25.03 -3.44
CA LEU A 138 1.55 24.04 -3.86
C LEU A 138 0.51 23.77 -2.77
N THR A 139 0.90 23.70 -1.49
CA THR A 139 -0.08 23.52 -0.39
C THR A 139 -0.99 24.72 -0.26
N LEU A 140 -0.44 25.95 -0.32
CA LEU A 140 -1.22 27.18 -0.25
C LEU A 140 -2.16 27.31 -1.44
N GLN A 141 -1.74 26.93 -2.66
CA GLN A 141 -2.59 26.94 -3.85
C GLN A 141 -3.77 25.95 -3.72
N ALA A 142 -3.54 24.75 -3.17
CA ALA A 142 -4.60 23.78 -2.93
C ALA A 142 -5.65 24.30 -1.96
N GLU A 143 -5.18 24.87 -0.86
CA GLU A 143 -6.06 25.41 0.19
C GLU A 143 -6.83 26.65 -0.29
N GLN A 144 -6.17 27.59 -0.98
CA GLN A 144 -6.80 28.77 -1.56
C GLN A 144 -7.89 28.39 -2.56
N ALA A 145 -7.62 27.42 -3.45
CA ALA A 145 -8.60 26.92 -4.39
C ALA A 145 -9.84 26.35 -3.69
N ALA A 146 -9.66 25.70 -2.52
CA ALA A 146 -10.80 25.23 -1.74
C ALA A 146 -11.63 26.39 -1.18
N PHE A 147 -11.01 27.45 -0.64
CA PHE A 147 -11.72 28.64 -0.16
C PHE A 147 -12.45 29.37 -1.29
N ASP A 148 -11.84 29.51 -2.45
CA ASP A 148 -12.42 30.22 -3.60
C ASP A 148 -13.61 29.48 -4.23
N THR A 149 -13.62 28.15 -4.12
CA THR A 149 -14.63 27.31 -4.78
C THR A 149 -16.01 27.44 -4.15
N CYS A 150 -16.09 27.62 -2.83
CA CYS A 150 -17.39 27.61 -2.17
C CYS A 150 -17.42 28.51 -0.94
N LYS A 151 -18.40 29.46 -0.91
CA LYS A 151 -18.62 30.39 0.20
C LYS A 151 -18.85 29.74 1.57
N TYR A 152 -19.16 28.46 1.61
CA TYR A 152 -19.34 27.70 2.85
C TYR A 152 -18.05 27.16 3.42
N ILE A 153 -16.95 27.15 2.66
CA ILE A 153 -15.63 26.82 3.21
C ILE A 153 -15.18 27.98 4.08
N LYS A 154 -15.06 27.74 5.39
CA LYS A 154 -14.76 28.76 6.40
C LYS A 154 -13.49 28.45 7.18
N ASN A 155 -13.01 27.24 7.07
CA ASN A 155 -11.82 26.76 7.77
C ASN A 155 -11.21 25.60 6.98
N SER A 156 -10.03 25.16 7.40
CA SER A 156 -9.31 24.06 6.80
C SER A 156 -8.63 23.22 7.88
N ASP A 157 -8.61 21.90 7.69
CA ASP A 157 -7.69 21.00 8.42
C ASP A 157 -6.33 20.93 7.72
N GLY A 158 -6.15 21.68 6.63
CA GLY A 158 -4.90 21.86 5.92
C GLY A 158 -4.88 21.22 4.53
N ALA A 159 -3.82 21.59 3.82
CA ALA A 159 -3.39 20.93 2.59
C ALA A 159 -1.96 20.39 2.77
N SER A 160 -1.64 19.30 2.13
CA SER A 160 -0.30 18.71 2.20
C SER A 160 0.21 18.30 0.82
N VAL A 161 1.53 18.42 0.65
CA VAL A 161 2.27 17.90 -0.51
C VAL A 161 3.46 17.11 0.03
N SER A 162 3.66 15.91 -0.49
CA SER A 162 4.81 15.09 -0.13
C SER A 162 5.48 14.46 -1.34
N SER A 163 6.79 14.36 -1.26
CA SER A 163 7.64 13.63 -2.19
C SER A 163 8.48 12.64 -1.40
N HIS A 164 8.44 11.39 -1.76
CA HIS A 164 9.24 10.32 -1.15
C HIS A 164 9.89 9.49 -2.23
N GLN A 165 11.16 9.16 -2.02
CA GLN A 165 11.89 8.24 -2.89
C GLN A 165 12.84 7.37 -2.06
N GLY A 166 13.12 6.20 -2.56
CA GLY A 166 14.02 5.26 -1.93
C GLY A 166 14.59 4.28 -2.92
N HIS A 167 15.63 3.59 -2.50
CA HIS A 167 16.14 2.41 -3.17
C HIS A 167 16.64 1.39 -2.14
N PHE A 168 16.73 0.15 -2.56
CA PHE A 168 17.15 -0.93 -1.67
C PHE A 168 17.83 -2.05 -2.44
N VAL A 169 18.55 -2.87 -1.70
CA VAL A 169 19.04 -4.19 -2.12
C VAL A 169 18.65 -5.20 -1.07
N SER A 170 17.89 -6.22 -1.47
CA SER A 170 17.65 -7.42 -0.67
C SER A 170 18.52 -8.56 -1.15
N ALA A 171 19.17 -9.27 -0.24
CA ALA A 171 20.03 -10.41 -0.54
C ALA A 171 19.81 -11.53 0.48
N ALA A 172 20.07 -12.78 0.07
CA ALA A 172 19.96 -13.92 0.95
C ALA A 172 20.98 -15.00 0.63
N SER A 173 21.34 -15.78 1.65
CA SER A 173 22.34 -16.84 1.56
C SER A 173 21.94 -18.01 0.66
N ASN A 174 20.68 -18.07 0.19
CA ASN A 174 20.20 -19.01 -0.82
C ASN A 174 20.58 -18.63 -2.27
N GLY A 175 21.27 -17.47 -2.44
CA GLY A 175 21.73 -16.94 -3.73
C GLY A 175 20.83 -15.87 -4.33
N PHE A 176 19.78 -15.42 -3.63
CA PHE A 176 18.98 -14.28 -4.05
C PHE A 176 19.76 -12.97 -3.88
N MET A 177 19.64 -12.08 -4.87
CA MET A 177 20.00 -10.67 -4.79
C MET A 177 19.15 -9.89 -5.77
N GLY A 178 18.46 -8.87 -5.28
CA GLY A 178 17.59 -8.00 -6.08
C GLY A 178 17.40 -6.65 -5.41
N GLY A 179 17.02 -5.63 -6.19
CA GLY A 179 16.78 -4.30 -5.67
C GLY A 179 16.43 -3.34 -6.80
N TYR A 180 15.76 -2.26 -6.47
CA TYR A 180 15.39 -1.20 -7.41
C TYR A 180 15.10 0.11 -6.66
N ALA A 181 15.14 1.21 -7.40
CA ALA A 181 14.70 2.51 -6.90
C ALA A 181 13.20 2.70 -7.13
N TYR A 182 12.57 3.50 -6.29
CA TYR A 182 11.17 3.84 -6.39
C TYR A 182 10.89 5.26 -5.90
N SER A 183 9.77 5.82 -6.34
CA SER A 183 9.27 7.11 -5.89
C SER A 183 7.77 7.07 -5.64
N ARG A 184 7.31 8.00 -4.80
CA ARG A 184 5.89 8.24 -4.54
C ARG A 184 5.70 9.70 -4.17
N HIS A 185 4.78 10.36 -4.88
CA HIS A 185 4.41 11.75 -4.63
C HIS A 185 2.91 11.81 -4.33
N SER A 186 2.51 12.72 -3.46
CA SER A 186 1.10 12.88 -3.13
C SER A 186 0.77 14.33 -2.79
N ALA A 187 -0.48 14.69 -3.02
CA ALA A 187 -1.07 15.94 -2.60
C ALA A 187 -2.48 15.69 -2.05
N SER A 188 -2.89 16.45 -1.04
CA SER A 188 -4.22 16.38 -0.46
C SER A 188 -4.68 17.73 0.07
N CYS A 189 -6.02 17.90 0.19
CA CYS A 189 -6.63 19.06 0.83
C CYS A 189 -7.85 18.62 1.64
N VAL A 190 -8.03 19.22 2.83
CA VAL A 190 -9.08 18.88 3.79
C VAL A 190 -9.83 20.14 4.23
N PRO A 191 -10.68 20.73 3.38
CA PRO A 191 -11.47 21.91 3.72
C PRO A 191 -12.62 21.57 4.68
N ILE A 192 -13.00 22.56 5.48
CA ILE A 192 -14.12 22.51 6.41
C ILE A 192 -15.21 23.46 5.91
N ALA A 193 -16.37 22.90 5.58
CA ALA A 193 -17.57 23.66 5.23
C ALA A 193 -18.39 23.96 6.48
N GLN A 194 -18.91 25.20 6.61
CA GLN A 194 -19.72 25.63 7.72
C GLN A 194 -20.96 26.41 7.25
N LYS A 195 -22.13 26.07 7.81
CA LYS A 195 -23.37 26.80 7.64
C LYS A 195 -24.09 26.87 8.98
N GLY A 196 -24.13 28.07 9.60
CA GLY A 196 -24.62 28.21 10.96
C GLY A 196 -23.80 27.38 11.96
N LYS A 197 -24.45 26.49 12.70
CA LYS A 197 -23.82 25.59 13.66
C LYS A 197 -23.34 24.26 13.04
N HIS A 198 -23.67 24.00 11.80
CA HIS A 198 -23.29 22.75 11.13
C HIS A 198 -21.93 22.91 10.47
N MET A 199 -21.03 22.02 10.81
CA MET A 199 -19.70 21.91 10.20
C MET A 199 -19.50 20.50 9.66
N GLU A 200 -18.93 20.41 8.47
CA GLU A 200 -18.59 19.16 7.79
C GLU A 200 -17.25 19.31 7.11
N ARG A 201 -16.47 18.26 7.10
CA ARG A 201 -15.21 18.21 6.36
C ARG A 201 -15.20 17.06 5.39
N ASP A 202 -14.41 17.18 4.36
CA ASP A 202 -14.08 16.07 3.48
C ASP A 202 -12.65 16.25 2.94
N VAL A 203 -12.12 15.20 2.36
CA VAL A 203 -10.77 15.16 1.81
C VAL A 203 -10.81 14.78 0.34
N TRP A 204 -9.87 15.36 -0.41
CA TRP A 204 -9.51 14.78 -1.70
C TRP A 204 -8.00 14.73 -1.84
N TYR A 205 -7.49 13.78 -2.62
CA TYR A 205 -6.08 13.53 -2.76
C TYR A 205 -5.73 12.90 -4.12
N ALA A 206 -4.45 12.99 -4.48
CA ALA A 206 -3.86 12.24 -5.57
C ALA A 206 -2.51 11.68 -5.14
N SER A 207 -2.13 10.57 -5.75
CA SER A 207 -0.79 9.97 -5.60
C SER A 207 -0.31 9.44 -6.94
N ALA A 208 0.97 9.63 -7.24
CA ALA A 208 1.61 9.11 -8.44
C ALA A 208 3.08 8.79 -8.16
N ARG A 209 3.68 7.91 -8.99
CA ARG A 209 5.13 7.71 -8.99
C ARG A 209 5.85 8.81 -9.77
N ASP A 210 5.28 9.24 -10.88
CA ASP A 210 5.76 10.36 -11.69
C ASP A 210 5.03 11.64 -11.25
N PRO A 211 5.75 12.68 -10.77
CA PRO A 211 5.13 13.93 -10.34
C PRO A 211 4.34 14.62 -11.46
N LYS A 212 4.70 14.39 -12.73
CA LYS A 212 3.96 14.92 -13.89
C LYS A 212 2.57 14.33 -14.07
N LYS A 213 2.30 13.19 -13.41
CA LYS A 213 0.99 12.51 -13.39
C LYS A 213 0.18 12.81 -12.14
N LEU A 214 0.72 13.60 -11.23
CA LEU A 214 -0.03 14.08 -10.09
C LEU A 214 -1.11 15.07 -10.58
N ALA A 215 -2.32 14.94 -10.05
CA ALA A 215 -3.38 15.88 -10.36
C ALA A 215 -3.02 17.31 -9.90
N ASP A 216 -3.54 18.33 -10.59
CA ASP A 216 -3.34 19.72 -10.18
C ASP A 216 -3.85 19.93 -8.75
N VAL A 217 -3.04 20.54 -7.91
CA VAL A 217 -3.38 20.76 -6.49
C VAL A 217 -4.61 21.65 -6.31
N ARG A 218 -4.85 22.58 -7.25
CA ARG A 218 -6.04 23.45 -7.25
C ARG A 218 -7.31 22.62 -7.52
N GLU A 219 -7.24 21.66 -8.45
CA GLU A 219 -8.35 20.75 -8.72
C GLU A 219 -8.63 19.88 -7.49
N ILE A 220 -7.58 19.40 -6.78
CA ILE A 220 -7.71 18.66 -5.53
C ILE A 220 -8.43 19.51 -4.49
N GLY A 221 -8.01 20.76 -4.28
CA GLY A 221 -8.64 21.67 -3.32
C GLY A 221 -10.09 21.99 -3.66
N ALA A 222 -10.37 22.34 -4.91
CA ALA A 222 -11.70 22.64 -5.39
C ALA A 222 -12.66 21.45 -5.23
N TYR A 223 -12.22 20.25 -5.62
CA TYR A 223 -13.05 19.05 -5.50
C TYR A 223 -13.30 18.67 -4.04
N ALA A 224 -12.30 18.78 -3.17
CA ALA A 224 -12.46 18.58 -1.73
C ALA A 224 -13.48 19.54 -1.13
N ALA A 225 -13.47 20.82 -1.56
CA ALA A 225 -14.43 21.83 -1.11
C ALA A 225 -15.88 21.50 -1.54
N HIS A 226 -16.09 21.05 -2.77
CA HIS A 226 -17.40 20.58 -3.22
C HIS A 226 -17.89 19.41 -2.38
N ARG A 227 -17.03 18.47 -2.07
CA ARG A 227 -17.36 17.30 -1.22
C ARG A 227 -17.76 17.73 0.19
N ALA A 228 -16.96 18.56 0.85
CA ALA A 228 -17.26 19.07 2.19
C ALA A 228 -18.59 19.86 2.23
N ALA A 229 -18.81 20.75 1.26
CA ALA A 229 -20.05 21.53 1.16
C ALA A 229 -21.28 20.66 0.91
N ALA A 230 -21.15 19.58 0.12
CA ALA A 230 -22.26 18.67 -0.17
C ALA A 230 -22.75 17.90 1.08
N ARG A 231 -21.93 17.78 2.11
CA ARG A 231 -22.29 17.14 3.39
C ARG A 231 -23.14 18.03 4.31
N LEU A 232 -23.13 19.34 4.08
CA LEU A 232 -23.91 20.26 4.92
C LEU A 232 -25.40 19.91 4.92
N GLY A 233 -25.97 19.86 6.11
CA GLY A 233 -27.38 19.49 6.29
C GLY A 233 -27.66 17.99 6.32
N ALA A 234 -26.62 17.17 6.50
CA ALA A 234 -26.76 15.71 6.68
C ALA A 234 -27.76 15.38 7.80
N LYS A 235 -28.55 14.33 7.59
CA LYS A 235 -29.58 13.86 8.52
C LYS A 235 -29.47 12.37 8.72
N LYS A 236 -29.88 11.90 9.91
CA LYS A 236 -30.01 10.44 10.13
C LYS A 236 -31.14 9.91 9.23
N ILE A 237 -30.92 8.78 8.63
CA ILE A 237 -31.91 8.05 7.85
C ILE A 237 -32.35 6.79 8.59
N SER A 238 -33.60 6.33 8.35
CA SER A 238 -34.08 5.06 8.90
C SER A 238 -33.33 3.85 8.30
N SER A 239 -33.30 2.74 9.03
CA SER A 239 -32.83 1.46 8.49
C SER A 239 -33.65 1.09 7.25
N ARG A 240 -32.94 0.62 6.22
CA ARG A 240 -33.56 0.26 4.94
C ARG A 240 -32.67 -0.74 4.18
N SER A 241 -33.32 -1.49 3.30
CA SER A 241 -32.66 -2.27 2.25
C SER A 241 -32.79 -1.50 0.93
N CYS A 242 -31.65 -1.18 0.31
CA CYS A 242 -31.60 -0.47 -0.96
C CYS A 242 -30.30 -0.74 -1.70
N PRO A 243 -30.21 -0.48 -3.01
CA PRO A 243 -28.95 -0.47 -3.74
C PRO A 243 -27.95 0.50 -3.11
N VAL A 244 -26.67 0.13 -3.14
CA VAL A 244 -25.57 0.94 -2.62
C VAL A 244 -24.48 1.04 -3.67
N LEU A 245 -24.08 2.28 -3.98
CA LEU A 245 -22.90 2.56 -4.79
C LEU A 245 -21.77 3.06 -3.87
N PHE A 246 -20.67 2.35 -3.85
CA PHE A 246 -19.46 2.81 -3.18
C PHE A 246 -18.62 3.64 -4.14
N GLU A 247 -18.20 4.82 -3.72
CA GLU A 247 -17.24 5.62 -4.47
C GLU A 247 -15.93 4.85 -4.68
N ALA A 248 -15.28 5.05 -5.83
CA ALA A 248 -14.11 4.23 -6.22
C ALA A 248 -12.99 4.13 -5.17
N PRO A 249 -12.57 5.21 -4.46
CA PRO A 249 -11.59 5.09 -3.39
C PRO A 249 -12.02 4.17 -2.24
N LEU A 250 -13.32 4.17 -1.90
CA LEU A 250 -13.86 3.29 -0.86
C LEU A 250 -13.99 1.83 -1.33
N ALA A 251 -14.37 1.65 -2.60
CA ALA A 251 -14.44 0.32 -3.19
C ALA A 251 -13.08 -0.39 -3.18
N ALA A 252 -11.97 0.35 -3.33
CA ALA A 252 -10.63 -0.17 -3.14
C ALA A 252 -10.40 -0.73 -1.73
N GLY A 253 -10.94 -0.08 -0.69
CA GLY A 253 -10.91 -0.57 0.69
C GLY A 253 -11.64 -1.91 0.88
N LEU A 254 -12.74 -2.12 0.15
CA LEU A 254 -13.46 -3.41 0.16
C LEU A 254 -12.60 -4.53 -0.44
N LEU A 255 -11.84 -4.23 -1.51
CA LEU A 255 -10.85 -5.18 -2.06
C LEU A 255 -9.71 -5.45 -1.08
N GLY A 256 -9.27 -4.46 -0.31
CA GLY A 256 -8.31 -4.63 0.77
C GLY A 256 -8.80 -5.61 1.84
N ASN A 257 -10.06 -5.54 2.24
CA ASN A 257 -10.67 -6.49 3.16
C ASN A 257 -10.71 -7.92 2.58
N PHE A 258 -11.01 -8.06 1.29
CA PHE A 258 -10.94 -9.35 0.62
C PHE A 258 -9.50 -9.89 0.61
N ALA A 259 -8.50 -9.06 0.26
CA ALA A 259 -7.09 -9.46 0.29
C ALA A 259 -6.65 -9.92 1.69
N GLN A 260 -7.07 -9.23 2.74
CA GLN A 260 -6.80 -9.63 4.12
C GLN A 260 -7.43 -10.98 4.46
N ALA A 261 -8.67 -11.25 4.02
CA ALA A 261 -9.34 -12.52 4.27
C ALA A 261 -8.66 -13.70 3.56
N ILE A 262 -8.05 -13.50 2.39
CA ILE A 262 -7.32 -14.53 1.65
C ILE A 262 -5.81 -14.52 1.94
N SER A 263 -5.34 -13.71 2.91
CA SER A 263 -3.93 -13.68 3.30
C SER A 263 -3.52 -14.96 4.03
N GLY A 264 -2.35 -15.48 3.72
CA GLY A 264 -1.81 -16.68 4.36
C GLY A 264 -1.75 -16.56 5.87
N GLY A 265 -1.51 -15.36 6.41
CA GLY A 265 -1.50 -15.08 7.83
C GLY A 265 -2.86 -15.28 8.49
N ALA A 266 -3.94 -14.83 7.89
CA ALA A 266 -5.30 -15.04 8.39
C ALA A 266 -5.71 -16.51 8.29
N LEU A 267 -5.35 -17.17 7.19
CA LEU A 267 -5.72 -18.56 6.93
C LEU A 267 -5.07 -19.54 7.91
N TYR A 268 -3.73 -19.50 8.10
CA TYR A 268 -3.09 -20.48 8.99
C TYR A 268 -3.46 -20.28 10.46
N ARG A 269 -3.80 -19.04 10.87
CA ARG A 269 -4.33 -18.76 12.22
C ARG A 269 -5.81 -19.07 12.36
N LYS A 270 -6.46 -19.51 11.29
CA LYS A 270 -7.91 -19.80 11.24
C LYS A 270 -8.78 -18.59 11.63
N THR A 271 -8.33 -17.41 11.23
CA THR A 271 -9.03 -16.13 11.48
C THR A 271 -9.64 -15.57 10.19
N SER A 272 -10.05 -16.45 9.28
CA SER A 272 -10.69 -16.06 8.01
C SER A 272 -11.90 -16.95 7.72
N PHE A 273 -13.00 -16.30 7.33
CA PHE A 273 -14.21 -16.99 6.82
C PHE A 273 -14.01 -17.61 5.43
N LEU A 274 -12.87 -17.32 4.76
CA LEU A 274 -12.48 -17.93 3.48
C LEU A 274 -11.48 -19.08 3.64
N LEU A 275 -11.32 -19.61 4.86
CA LEU A 275 -10.56 -20.82 5.08
C LEU A 275 -11.21 -21.97 4.29
N ASP A 276 -10.40 -22.75 3.57
CA ASP A 276 -10.82 -23.88 2.73
C ASP A 276 -11.85 -23.52 1.62
N ALA A 277 -11.87 -22.24 1.21
CA ALA A 277 -12.82 -21.73 0.21
C ALA A 277 -12.31 -21.81 -1.25
N LEU A 278 -11.14 -22.40 -1.51
CA LEU A 278 -10.65 -22.56 -2.89
C LEU A 278 -11.65 -23.36 -3.74
N GLY A 279 -11.95 -22.85 -4.95
CA GLY A 279 -12.94 -23.40 -5.87
C GLY A 279 -14.38 -23.07 -5.53
N GLN A 280 -14.66 -22.54 -4.33
CA GLN A 280 -16.01 -22.13 -3.94
C GLN A 280 -16.40 -20.80 -4.61
N ARG A 281 -17.69 -20.64 -4.84
CA ARG A 281 -18.25 -19.39 -5.35
C ARG A 281 -18.49 -18.40 -4.22
N ILE A 282 -17.70 -17.34 -4.19
CA ILE A 282 -17.75 -16.29 -3.16
C ILE A 282 -18.25 -14.95 -3.70
N PHE A 283 -18.31 -14.81 -5.04
CA PHE A 283 -18.86 -13.65 -5.74
C PHE A 283 -19.83 -14.09 -6.85
N PRO A 284 -20.68 -13.18 -7.38
CA PRO A 284 -21.45 -13.44 -8.59
C PRO A 284 -20.58 -13.87 -9.79
N LYS A 285 -21.15 -14.70 -10.68
CA LYS A 285 -20.43 -15.26 -11.84
C LYS A 285 -19.74 -14.24 -12.75
N HIS A 286 -20.20 -13.01 -12.77
CA HIS A 286 -19.66 -11.97 -13.63
C HIS A 286 -18.43 -11.25 -13.04
N ILE A 287 -17.99 -11.59 -11.83
CA ILE A 287 -16.88 -10.92 -11.14
C ILE A 287 -15.58 -11.69 -11.39
N GLN A 288 -14.54 -10.91 -11.73
CA GLN A 288 -13.14 -11.31 -11.73
C GLN A 288 -12.32 -10.40 -10.82
N ILE A 289 -11.34 -10.96 -10.12
CA ILE A 289 -10.35 -10.20 -9.34
C ILE A 289 -8.97 -10.73 -9.71
N VAL A 290 -8.11 -9.81 -10.15
CA VAL A 290 -6.74 -10.10 -10.55
C VAL A 290 -5.78 -9.33 -9.65
N ASP A 291 -4.71 -9.99 -9.21
CA ASP A 291 -3.53 -9.36 -8.61
C ASP A 291 -2.43 -9.26 -9.68
N ASP A 292 -2.07 -8.03 -10.06
CA ASP A 292 -1.12 -7.78 -11.15
C ASP A 292 0.09 -6.98 -10.65
N PRO A 293 1.25 -7.63 -10.42
CA PRO A 293 2.46 -6.95 -9.99
C PRO A 293 3.20 -6.18 -11.10
N PHE A 294 2.73 -6.27 -12.36
CA PHE A 294 3.49 -5.78 -13.53
C PHE A 294 2.86 -4.57 -14.22
N ILE A 295 2.02 -3.84 -13.51
CA ILE A 295 1.47 -2.58 -14.03
C ILE A 295 2.57 -1.52 -14.00
N VAL A 296 2.91 -0.95 -15.19
CA VAL A 296 3.89 0.13 -15.31
C VAL A 296 3.47 1.30 -14.42
N GLN A 297 4.40 1.79 -13.59
CA GLN A 297 4.17 2.83 -12.57
C GLN A 297 3.07 2.48 -11.55
N GLY A 298 2.60 1.23 -11.49
CA GLY A 298 1.60 0.80 -10.52
C GLY A 298 2.12 0.95 -9.08
N MET A 299 1.27 1.43 -8.17
CA MET A 299 1.68 1.72 -6.80
C MET A 299 2.06 0.48 -5.99
N GLY A 300 1.49 -0.69 -6.34
CA GLY A 300 1.81 -1.99 -5.77
C GLY A 300 2.69 -2.86 -6.68
N SER A 301 3.28 -2.32 -7.74
CA SER A 301 4.10 -3.11 -8.67
C SER A 301 5.46 -3.46 -8.08
N SER A 302 5.89 -4.70 -8.29
CA SER A 302 7.14 -5.27 -7.82
C SER A 302 7.57 -6.45 -8.67
N TYR A 303 8.88 -6.70 -8.77
CA TYR A 303 9.43 -7.88 -9.43
C TYR A 303 9.45 -9.12 -8.54
N PHE A 304 9.61 -8.93 -7.24
CA PHE A 304 9.70 -9.95 -6.20
C PHE A 304 9.13 -9.44 -4.88
N ASP A 305 8.74 -10.36 -4.01
CA ASP A 305 8.24 -10.04 -2.68
C ASP A 305 9.36 -9.90 -1.64
N ASP A 306 8.99 -9.59 -0.39
CA ASP A 306 9.95 -9.35 0.72
C ASP A 306 10.83 -10.58 1.04
N GLU A 307 10.51 -11.75 0.52
CA GLU A 307 11.32 -12.95 0.67
C GLU A 307 12.17 -13.26 -0.58
N GLY A 308 12.10 -12.42 -1.62
CA GLY A 308 12.78 -12.60 -2.90
C GLY A 308 12.08 -13.59 -3.83
N VAL A 309 10.85 -13.99 -3.52
CA VAL A 309 10.05 -14.87 -4.38
C VAL A 309 9.52 -14.05 -5.56
N ALA A 310 9.62 -14.62 -6.77
CA ALA A 310 9.17 -13.97 -7.99
C ALA A 310 7.66 -13.68 -7.93
N CYS A 311 7.28 -12.42 -8.14
CA CYS A 311 5.88 -12.04 -8.27
C CYS A 311 5.28 -12.59 -9.56
N GLN A 312 3.96 -12.80 -9.56
CA GLN A 312 3.22 -13.34 -10.69
C GLN A 312 1.86 -12.66 -10.82
N ARG A 313 1.44 -12.38 -12.04
CA ARG A 313 0.06 -11.99 -12.30
C ARG A 313 -0.85 -13.19 -12.05
N ARG A 314 -1.85 -13.01 -11.19
CA ARG A 314 -2.72 -14.10 -10.74
C ARG A 314 -4.18 -13.70 -10.77
N GLU A 315 -5.01 -14.59 -11.21
CA GLU A 315 -6.45 -14.50 -11.02
C GLU A 315 -6.78 -15.05 -9.62
N LEU A 316 -7.28 -14.19 -8.75
CA LEU A 316 -7.69 -14.56 -7.38
C LEU A 316 -9.15 -14.95 -7.33
N VAL A 317 -9.95 -14.38 -8.23
CA VAL A 317 -11.35 -14.76 -8.44
C VAL A 317 -11.62 -14.84 -9.94
N ASP A 318 -12.07 -16.00 -10.40
CA ASP A 318 -12.51 -16.21 -11.78
C ASP A 318 -13.97 -16.68 -11.80
N GLY A 319 -14.80 -15.98 -12.59
CA GLY A 319 -16.21 -16.27 -12.68
C GLY A 319 -16.91 -16.36 -11.31
N GLY A 320 -16.47 -15.55 -10.34
CA GLY A 320 -16.95 -15.52 -8.98
C GLY A 320 -16.41 -16.62 -8.06
N ARG A 321 -15.55 -17.52 -8.56
CA ARG A 321 -14.92 -18.58 -7.75
C ARG A 321 -13.54 -18.15 -7.25
N LEU A 322 -13.26 -18.44 -5.98
CA LEU A 322 -11.93 -18.21 -5.41
C LEU A 322 -10.92 -19.19 -6.02
N THR A 323 -9.87 -18.68 -6.65
CA THR A 323 -8.87 -19.48 -7.36
C THR A 323 -7.50 -19.45 -6.70
N GLY A 324 -7.26 -18.55 -5.73
CA GLY A 324 -5.97 -18.44 -5.08
C GLY A 324 -5.96 -17.66 -3.79
N TYR A 325 -4.94 -17.94 -2.98
CA TYR A 325 -4.61 -17.22 -1.75
C TYR A 325 -3.34 -16.37 -1.95
N LEU A 326 -3.08 -15.42 -1.04
CA LEU A 326 -1.87 -14.59 -1.01
C LEU A 326 -0.91 -15.16 0.05
N LEU A 327 0.15 -15.83 -0.41
CA LEU A 327 1.02 -16.64 0.46
C LEU A 327 2.49 -16.18 0.38
N SER A 328 3.09 -15.93 1.53
CA SER A 328 4.54 -15.93 1.72
C SER A 328 5.07 -17.37 1.74
N MET A 329 6.38 -17.55 1.71
CA MET A 329 6.99 -18.88 1.88
C MET A 329 6.62 -19.50 3.24
N TYR A 330 6.65 -18.70 4.30
CA TYR A 330 6.29 -19.14 5.64
C TYR A 330 4.84 -19.65 5.72
N THR A 331 3.90 -18.83 5.25
CA THR A 331 2.47 -19.18 5.30
C THR A 331 2.12 -20.31 4.34
N ALA A 332 2.79 -20.41 3.20
CA ALA A 332 2.66 -21.53 2.29
C ALA A 332 3.07 -22.86 2.96
N ARG A 333 4.20 -22.89 3.70
CA ARG A 333 4.61 -24.06 4.46
C ARG A 333 3.62 -24.42 5.57
N LYS A 334 3.10 -23.43 6.32
CA LYS A 334 2.05 -23.65 7.35
C LYS A 334 0.80 -24.29 6.76
N LEU A 335 0.42 -23.90 5.56
CA LEU A 335 -0.78 -24.38 4.85
C LEU A 335 -0.51 -25.59 3.94
N LYS A 336 0.74 -26.06 3.83
CA LYS A 336 1.18 -27.13 2.91
C LYS A 336 0.88 -26.80 1.45
N MET A 337 1.05 -25.53 1.09
CA MET A 337 0.84 -24.98 -0.26
C MET A 337 2.16 -24.42 -0.83
N GLN A 338 2.12 -23.82 -2.02
CA GLN A 338 3.27 -23.15 -2.64
C GLN A 338 3.19 -21.64 -2.40
N PRO A 339 4.33 -20.94 -2.28
CA PRO A 339 4.37 -19.49 -2.17
C PRO A 339 3.87 -18.85 -3.46
N THR A 340 3.35 -17.65 -3.33
CA THR A 340 2.70 -16.96 -4.45
C THR A 340 3.34 -15.62 -4.83
N GLY A 341 4.48 -15.29 -4.20
CA GLY A 341 5.14 -13.99 -4.41
C GLY A 341 4.37 -12.85 -3.73
N ASN A 342 3.74 -13.14 -2.60
CA ASN A 342 2.89 -12.20 -1.88
C ASN A 342 3.28 -12.08 -0.39
N ALA A 343 4.57 -12.18 -0.07
CA ALA A 343 5.05 -11.97 1.31
C ALA A 343 4.74 -10.54 1.82
N SER A 344 4.76 -9.56 0.93
CA SER A 344 4.36 -8.16 1.17
C SER A 344 2.84 -7.91 1.09
N GLY A 345 2.04 -8.93 0.80
CA GLY A 345 0.59 -8.79 0.58
C GLY A 345 0.19 -8.78 -0.90
N SER A 346 -0.93 -8.14 -1.23
CA SER A 346 -1.36 -7.97 -2.63
C SER A 346 -0.57 -6.87 -3.32
N HIS A 347 -0.47 -6.98 -4.64
CA HIS A 347 0.10 -5.95 -5.52
C HIS A 347 -0.99 -4.97 -6.00
N ASN A 348 -1.26 -4.93 -7.29
CA ASN A 348 -2.30 -4.07 -7.84
C ASN A 348 -3.57 -4.90 -8.06
N LEU A 349 -4.47 -4.89 -7.09
CA LEU A 349 -5.75 -5.57 -7.20
C LEU A 349 -6.69 -4.86 -8.17
N ARG A 350 -7.25 -5.62 -9.10
CA ARG A 350 -8.21 -5.11 -10.07
C ARG A 350 -9.46 -5.99 -10.05
N LEU A 351 -10.60 -5.37 -9.73
CA LEU A 351 -11.92 -5.99 -9.88
C LEU A 351 -12.49 -5.60 -11.23
N SER A 352 -13.01 -6.56 -11.94
CA SER A 352 -13.76 -6.34 -13.17
C SER A 352 -15.05 -7.16 -13.21
N SER A 353 -15.98 -6.76 -14.06
CA SER A 353 -17.26 -7.43 -14.25
C SER A 353 -17.54 -7.60 -15.75
N SER A 354 -17.94 -8.79 -16.16
CA SER A 354 -18.38 -9.03 -17.54
C SER A 354 -19.69 -8.31 -17.92
N LYS A 355 -20.37 -7.73 -16.93
CA LYS A 355 -21.55 -6.90 -17.12
C LYS A 355 -21.23 -5.41 -17.35
N THR A 356 -19.99 -4.99 -17.16
CA THR A 356 -19.54 -3.62 -17.43
C THR A 356 -19.66 -3.31 -18.92
N LYS A 357 -20.29 -2.20 -19.25
CA LYS A 357 -20.44 -1.70 -20.63
C LYS A 357 -19.47 -0.54 -20.88
N LYS A 358 -19.10 -0.33 -22.13
CA LYS A 358 -18.39 0.89 -22.53
C LYS A 358 -19.27 2.10 -22.22
N GLY A 359 -18.75 3.05 -21.44
CA GLY A 359 -19.51 4.23 -20.99
C GLY A 359 -20.17 4.07 -19.62
N ASP A 360 -19.91 2.98 -18.89
CA ASP A 360 -20.30 2.86 -17.47
C ASP A 360 -19.37 3.74 -16.60
N ASP A 361 -19.51 5.04 -16.75
CA ASP A 361 -18.87 6.04 -15.88
C ASP A 361 -19.67 6.22 -14.56
N PHE A 362 -19.23 7.13 -13.73
CA PHE A 362 -19.86 7.39 -12.44
C PHE A 362 -21.32 7.84 -12.58
N ALA A 363 -21.63 8.72 -13.54
CA ALA A 363 -22.99 9.21 -13.79
C ALA A 363 -23.90 8.08 -14.29
N ALA A 364 -23.41 7.25 -15.22
CA ALA A 364 -24.13 6.08 -15.71
C ALA A 364 -24.40 5.06 -14.58
N MET A 365 -23.47 4.86 -13.65
CA MET A 365 -23.65 3.97 -12.50
C MET A 365 -24.69 4.52 -11.51
N LEU A 366 -24.73 5.84 -11.25
CA LEU A 366 -25.78 6.48 -10.46
C LEU A 366 -27.15 6.29 -11.11
N ASN A 367 -27.26 6.49 -12.42
CA ASN A 367 -28.50 6.27 -13.16
C ASN A 367 -28.96 4.81 -13.10
N LYS A 368 -28.04 3.85 -13.24
CA LYS A 368 -28.34 2.41 -13.11
C LYS A 368 -28.78 2.03 -11.69
N MET A 369 -28.25 2.68 -10.67
CA MET A 369 -28.69 2.46 -9.29
C MET A 369 -30.14 2.87 -9.08
N GLY A 370 -30.62 3.87 -9.79
CA GLY A 370 -31.99 4.40 -9.66
C GLY A 370 -32.18 5.09 -8.30
N THR A 371 -32.85 4.42 -7.37
CA THR A 371 -32.97 4.91 -5.99
C THR A 371 -32.10 4.12 -5.05
N GLY A 372 -31.16 4.77 -4.34
CA GLY A 372 -30.21 4.07 -3.48
C GLY A 372 -29.35 5.03 -2.66
N LEU A 373 -28.23 4.53 -2.19
CA LEU A 373 -27.24 5.28 -1.41
C LEU A 373 -25.89 5.32 -2.14
N LEU A 374 -25.36 6.53 -2.34
CA LEU A 374 -23.98 6.75 -2.70
C LEU A 374 -23.16 6.91 -1.41
N VAL A 375 -22.26 5.97 -1.13
CA VAL A 375 -21.40 6.00 0.07
C VAL A 375 -20.06 6.63 -0.32
N THR A 376 -19.71 7.73 0.36
CA THR A 376 -18.50 8.52 0.12
C THR A 376 -17.51 8.52 1.27
N GLU A 377 -17.90 8.01 2.44
CA GLU A 377 -17.01 7.79 3.57
C GLU A 377 -17.51 6.63 4.44
N LEU A 378 -16.57 5.90 5.01
CA LEU A 378 -16.79 4.84 5.99
C LEU A 378 -16.09 5.24 7.29
N LEU A 379 -16.82 5.30 8.38
CA LEU A 379 -16.31 5.62 9.71
C LEU A 379 -16.16 4.33 10.52
N GLY A 380 -14.99 4.13 11.07
CA GLY A 380 -14.63 2.92 11.82
C GLY A 380 -14.32 1.71 10.91
N SER A 381 -13.77 0.68 11.52
CA SER A 381 -13.43 -0.58 10.87
C SER A 381 -14.20 -1.72 11.53
N GLY A 382 -15.29 -2.14 10.90
CA GLY A 382 -16.15 -3.19 11.42
C GLY A 382 -16.12 -4.44 10.56
N VAL A 383 -14.93 -5.05 10.37
CA VAL A 383 -14.81 -6.32 9.66
C VAL A 383 -14.50 -7.42 10.65
N ASN A 384 -15.40 -8.37 10.80
CA ASN A 384 -15.11 -9.62 11.48
C ASN A 384 -14.64 -10.66 10.45
N TYR A 385 -13.34 -10.84 10.34
CA TYR A 385 -12.78 -11.77 9.36
C TYR A 385 -13.07 -13.24 9.67
N VAL A 386 -13.47 -13.60 10.88
CA VAL A 386 -13.84 -14.97 11.23
C VAL A 386 -15.20 -15.33 10.67
N THR A 387 -16.17 -14.41 10.75
CA THR A 387 -17.55 -14.64 10.30
C THR A 387 -17.86 -14.05 8.92
N GLY A 388 -17.04 -13.10 8.45
CA GLY A 388 -17.29 -12.36 7.22
C GLY A 388 -18.26 -11.17 7.39
N ASP A 389 -18.69 -10.88 8.62
CA ASP A 389 -19.57 -9.75 8.88
C ASP A 389 -18.83 -8.44 8.66
N TYR A 390 -19.50 -7.52 8.00
CA TYR A 390 -19.02 -6.17 7.73
C TYR A 390 -20.03 -5.12 8.17
N TYR A 391 -19.63 -4.26 9.08
CA TYR A 391 -20.40 -3.10 9.48
C TYR A 391 -19.50 -1.85 9.55
N ALA A 392 -20.02 -0.72 9.12
CA ALA A 392 -19.36 0.57 9.28
C ALA A 392 -20.42 1.67 9.36
N ALA A 393 -20.15 2.69 10.19
CA ALA A 393 -20.88 3.95 10.06
C ALA A 393 -20.53 4.59 8.71
N ARG A 394 -21.49 5.30 8.10
CA ARG A 394 -21.36 5.79 6.72
C ARG A 394 -21.77 7.23 6.62
N VAL A 395 -21.02 8.00 5.82
CA VAL A 395 -21.54 9.19 5.19
C VAL A 395 -22.01 8.80 3.80
N ALA A 396 -23.25 9.05 3.50
CA ALA A 396 -23.86 8.67 2.24
C ALA A 396 -24.85 9.74 1.76
N PHE A 397 -24.97 9.83 0.45
CA PHE A 397 -26.00 10.66 -0.21
C PHE A 397 -27.16 9.76 -0.64
N GLY A 398 -28.38 10.13 -0.27
CA GLY A 398 -29.59 9.56 -0.87
C GLY A 398 -29.66 9.97 -2.34
N TRP A 399 -29.78 9.00 -3.24
CA TRP A 399 -29.90 9.24 -4.67
C TRP A 399 -31.27 8.79 -5.16
N LYS A 400 -31.87 9.59 -6.01
CA LYS A 400 -33.10 9.26 -6.72
C LYS A 400 -33.00 9.82 -8.12
N THR A 401 -33.11 8.98 -9.14
CA THR A 401 -33.33 9.42 -10.51
C THR A 401 -34.71 10.04 -10.59
N GLY A 402 -34.77 11.26 -11.15
CA GLY A 402 -36.03 11.98 -11.37
C GLY A 402 -36.94 11.27 -12.36
#